data_3f3c6357e43f0c993359d06e126e139f
#
_entry.id   3f3c6357e43f0c993359d06e126e139f
#
_cell.length_a   1.000
_cell.length_b   1.000
_cell.length_c   1.000
_cell.angle_alpha   90.00
_cell.angle_beta   90.00
_cell.angle_gamma   90.00
#
_symmetry.space_group_name_H-M   'P 1'
#
loop_
_entity.id
_entity.type
_entity.pdbx_description
1 polymer ?
#
loop_
_entity_poly.entity_id
_entity_poly.type
_entity_poly.pdbx_seq_one_letter_code
_entity_poly.pdbx_strand_id
1 'polypeptide(L)'
;INNTYKEFQAHTSKKIAVFAPNQYRNGGEAVNRYFKTSDAQNFAFYKVPKALFEEKYKSISTDAKMLYGLLLDRMYLSVKNGWIDKQGRVYQYFTIKSAQEKLHFGHEKICKLFSELEVANLITRKRQGQGKPSIIYLKQF
;
A
#
# COMPACT_ATOMS: atom_id res chain seq x y z
N ILE A 1 2.74 -1.05 -21.89
CA ILE A 1 2.64 -0.56 -20.49
C ILE A 1 2.13 -1.66 -19.55
N ASN A 2 1.17 -2.48 -20.00
CA ASN A 2 0.58 -3.52 -19.15
C ASN A 2 1.49 -4.75 -18.89
N ASN A 3 2.48 -5.00 -19.74
CA ASN A 3 3.33 -6.19 -19.62
C ASN A 3 4.41 -6.03 -18.55
N THR A 4 4.98 -4.84 -18.43
CA THR A 4 6.06 -4.53 -17.46
C THR A 4 5.58 -4.63 -16.01
N TYR A 5 4.31 -4.28 -15.74
CA TYR A 5 3.75 -4.35 -14.39
C TYR A 5 3.40 -5.79 -13.98
N LYS A 6 2.96 -6.62 -14.94
CA LYS A 6 2.72 -8.06 -14.71
C LYS A 6 4.00 -8.82 -14.43
N GLU A 7 5.06 -8.54 -15.19
CA GLU A 7 6.37 -9.16 -14.98
C GLU A 7 6.98 -8.74 -13.64
N PHE A 8 6.78 -7.48 -13.24
CA PHE A 8 7.24 -6.97 -11.96
C PHE A 8 6.53 -7.66 -10.78
N GLN A 9 5.21 -7.84 -10.84
CA GLN A 9 4.43 -8.50 -9.78
C GLN A 9 4.72 -10.01 -9.70
N ALA A 10 4.82 -10.69 -10.85
CA ALA A 10 5.16 -12.12 -10.91
C ALA A 10 6.58 -12.40 -10.39
N HIS A 11 7.53 -11.52 -10.68
CA HIS A 11 8.91 -11.60 -10.18
C HIS A 11 8.99 -11.33 -8.67
N THR A 12 8.16 -10.43 -8.15
CA THR A 12 8.11 -10.02 -6.75
C THR A 12 7.54 -11.13 -5.86
N SER A 13 6.48 -11.82 -6.32
CA SER A 13 5.84 -12.89 -5.55
C SER A 13 6.75 -14.11 -5.33
N LYS A 14 7.63 -14.43 -6.28
CA LYS A 14 8.60 -15.52 -6.13
C LYS A 14 9.84 -15.15 -5.32
N LYS A 15 10.23 -13.87 -5.28
CA LYS A 15 11.44 -13.40 -4.57
C LYS A 15 11.21 -12.98 -3.13
N ILE A 16 9.98 -12.64 -2.72
CA ILE A 16 9.65 -12.35 -1.31
C ILE A 16 9.93 -13.56 -0.41
N ALA A 17 9.79 -14.79 -0.93
CA ALA A 17 10.13 -16.01 -0.20
C ALA A 17 11.65 -16.20 0.05
N VAL A 18 12.51 -15.50 -0.69
CA VAL A 18 13.98 -15.59 -0.58
C VAL A 18 14.55 -14.52 0.36
N PHE A 19 13.82 -13.44 0.60
CA PHE A 19 14.16 -12.39 1.57
C PHE A 19 13.43 -12.61 2.91
N ALA A 20 13.59 -13.80 3.51
CA ALA A 20 13.32 -13.94 4.94
C ALA A 20 14.31 -13.04 5.69
N PRO A 21 13.82 -12.11 6.54
CA PRO A 21 14.71 -11.29 7.34
C PRO A 21 15.51 -12.20 8.25
N ASN A 22 16.83 -12.07 8.22
CA ASN A 22 17.76 -12.72 9.14
C ASN A 22 17.85 -14.25 9.07
N GLN A 23 18.57 -14.76 8.11
CA GLN A 23 19.30 -16.00 8.37
C GLN A 23 20.55 -15.64 9.20
N TYR A 24 20.48 -15.86 10.52
CA TYR A 24 21.64 -15.95 11.37
C TYR A 24 22.53 -17.09 10.87
N ARG A 25 23.55 -16.77 10.09
CA ARG A 25 24.63 -17.72 9.85
C ARG A 25 25.56 -17.68 11.04
N ASN A 26 25.55 -18.79 11.77
CA ASN A 26 26.56 -19.20 12.74
C ASN A 26 27.33 -18.06 13.44
N GLY A 27 26.94 -17.71 14.67
CA GLY A 27 27.77 -16.92 15.56
C GLY A 27 27.33 -15.53 15.94
N GLY A 28 26.06 -15.14 15.74
CA GLY A 28 25.46 -14.03 16.49
C GLY A 28 25.84 -12.60 16.12
N GLU A 29 26.63 -12.35 15.09
CA GLU A 29 26.90 -10.99 14.61
C GLU A 29 25.92 -10.61 13.49
N ALA A 30 25.16 -9.54 13.71
CA ALA A 30 24.39 -8.89 12.67
C ALA A 30 25.38 -8.36 11.61
N VAL A 31 25.47 -9.05 10.47
CA VAL A 31 26.31 -8.58 9.36
C VAL A 31 25.69 -7.32 8.79
N ASN A 32 26.23 -6.18 9.14
CA ASN A 32 25.85 -4.86 8.59
C ASN A 32 26.30 -4.80 7.12
N ARG A 33 25.40 -5.25 6.22
CA ARG A 33 25.70 -5.37 4.80
C ARG A 33 25.22 -4.14 4.05
N TYR A 34 26.15 -3.39 3.48
CA TYR A 34 25.82 -2.29 2.58
C TYR A 34 25.21 -2.79 1.26
N PHE A 35 24.29 -2.01 0.69
CA PHE A 35 23.75 -2.29 -0.63
C PHE A 35 24.84 -2.20 -1.71
N LYS A 36 24.82 -3.16 -2.63
CA LYS A 36 25.64 -3.16 -3.84
C LYS A 36 24.79 -2.76 -5.04
N THR A 37 25.43 -2.36 -6.12
CA THR A 37 24.75 -1.97 -7.38
C THR A 37 23.82 -3.08 -7.91
N SER A 38 24.20 -4.35 -7.72
CA SER A 38 23.39 -5.53 -8.10
C SER A 38 22.12 -5.70 -7.28
N ASP A 39 22.05 -5.11 -6.10
CA ASP A 39 20.93 -5.30 -5.18
C ASP A 39 19.75 -4.37 -5.49
N ALA A 40 20.00 -3.25 -6.18
CA ALA A 40 19.03 -2.18 -6.43
C ALA A 40 17.78 -2.60 -7.22
N GLN A 41 17.85 -3.70 -7.97
CA GLN A 41 16.75 -4.19 -8.81
C GLN A 41 15.87 -5.27 -8.15
N ASN A 42 16.19 -5.68 -6.94
CA ASN A 42 15.62 -6.88 -6.32
C ASN A 42 14.55 -6.61 -5.25
N PHE A 43 14.05 -5.37 -5.12
CA PHE A 43 13.11 -5.00 -4.08
C PHE A 43 11.70 -4.76 -4.61
N ALA A 44 10.72 -5.22 -3.83
CA ALA A 44 9.34 -4.78 -3.98
C ALA A 44 9.11 -3.49 -3.21
N PHE A 45 8.41 -2.54 -3.80
CA PHE A 45 8.17 -1.23 -3.21
C PHE A 45 6.69 -0.90 -3.18
N TYR A 46 6.25 -0.28 -2.11
CA TYR A 46 5.03 0.52 -2.16
C TYR A 46 5.34 1.85 -2.82
N LYS A 47 4.53 2.25 -3.79
CA LYS A 47 4.68 3.55 -4.46
C LYS A 47 3.85 4.59 -3.74
N VAL A 48 4.52 5.60 -3.20
CA VAL A 48 3.87 6.77 -2.63
C VAL A 48 4.06 7.94 -3.61
N PRO A 49 2.98 8.55 -4.13
CA PRO A 49 3.10 9.66 -5.07
C PRO A 49 3.85 10.84 -4.47
N LYS A 50 4.84 11.37 -5.19
CA LYS A 50 5.59 12.56 -4.75
C LYS A 50 4.69 13.77 -4.55
N ALA A 51 3.62 13.89 -5.33
CA ALA A 51 2.63 14.96 -5.21
C ALA A 51 2.01 15.07 -3.80
N LEU A 52 1.94 13.97 -3.03
CA LEU A 52 1.45 13.99 -1.65
C LEU A 52 2.40 14.72 -0.67
N PHE A 53 3.59 15.07 -1.11
CA PHE A 53 4.57 15.84 -0.32
C PHE A 53 4.60 17.32 -0.71
N GLU A 54 3.74 17.76 -1.64
CA GLU A 54 3.58 19.17 -1.99
C GLU A 54 2.77 19.93 -0.93
N GLU A 55 2.86 21.26 -0.98
CA GLU A 55 2.27 22.17 -0.01
C GLU A 55 0.77 21.94 0.21
N LYS A 56 0.01 21.62 -0.85
CA LYS A 56 -1.43 21.36 -0.76
C LYS A 56 -1.81 20.19 0.15
N TYR A 57 -0.86 19.30 0.43
CA TYR A 57 -1.05 18.12 1.27
C TYR A 57 -0.24 18.16 2.57
N LYS A 58 0.26 19.32 2.98
CA LYS A 58 1.07 19.46 4.20
C LYS A 58 0.35 19.04 5.49
N SER A 59 -0.98 19.14 5.49
CA SER A 59 -1.81 18.75 6.64
C SER A 59 -1.98 17.24 6.80
N ILE A 60 -1.63 16.45 5.78
CA ILE A 60 -1.73 15.00 5.84
C ILE A 60 -0.49 14.43 6.49
N SER A 61 -0.67 13.56 7.49
CA SER A 61 0.45 12.88 8.13
C SER A 61 1.18 11.96 7.16
N THR A 62 2.48 11.72 7.40
CA THR A 62 3.28 10.77 6.63
C THR A 62 2.67 9.36 6.67
N ASP A 63 2.10 8.96 7.80
CA ASP A 63 1.44 7.68 7.97
C ASP A 63 0.20 7.56 7.06
N ALA A 64 -0.57 8.65 6.91
CA ALA A 64 -1.71 8.67 5.98
C ALA A 64 -1.25 8.61 4.52
N LYS A 65 -0.13 9.24 4.17
CA LYS A 65 0.49 9.12 2.82
C LYS A 65 0.92 7.68 2.55
N MET A 66 1.47 6.99 3.54
CA MET A 66 1.79 5.55 3.45
C MET A 66 0.53 4.71 3.25
N LEU A 67 -0.54 4.97 4.00
CA LEU A 67 -1.82 4.28 3.80
C LEU A 67 -2.34 4.47 2.38
N TYR A 68 -2.25 5.68 1.82
CA TYR A 68 -2.62 5.93 0.43
C TYR A 68 -1.77 5.09 -0.55
N GLY A 69 -0.47 4.98 -0.32
CA GLY A 69 0.43 4.12 -1.09
C GLY A 69 0.03 2.64 -1.06
N LEU A 70 -0.39 2.13 0.10
CA LEU A 70 -0.91 0.76 0.24
C LEU A 70 -2.22 0.57 -0.56
N LEU A 71 -3.11 1.54 -0.51
CA LEU A 71 -4.36 1.49 -1.27
C LEU A 71 -4.10 1.56 -2.78
N LEU A 72 -3.13 2.37 -3.19
CA LEU A 72 -2.73 2.49 -4.59
C LEU A 72 -2.13 1.18 -5.14
N ASP A 73 -1.31 0.51 -4.35
CA ASP A 73 -0.73 -0.80 -4.70
C ASP A 73 -1.82 -1.85 -4.95
N ARG A 74 -2.88 -1.85 -4.15
CA ARG A 74 -4.02 -2.76 -4.30
C ARG A 74 -4.94 -2.43 -5.49
N MET A 75 -4.87 -1.23 -6.04
CA MET A 75 -5.74 -0.82 -7.14
C MET A 75 -5.55 -1.71 -8.38
N TYR A 76 -4.35 -2.19 -8.63
CA TYR A 76 -4.09 -3.15 -9.72
C TYR A 76 -4.87 -4.46 -9.53
N LEU A 77 -4.88 -5.00 -8.31
CA LEU A 77 -5.64 -6.21 -7.98
C LEU A 77 -7.15 -5.98 -8.17
N SER A 78 -7.64 -4.80 -7.84
CA SER A 78 -9.04 -4.41 -8.03
C SER A 78 -9.43 -4.42 -9.50
N VAL A 79 -8.61 -3.87 -10.37
CA VAL A 79 -8.83 -3.92 -11.83
C VAL A 79 -8.84 -5.36 -12.33
N LYS A 80 -7.90 -6.19 -11.88
CA LYS A 80 -7.82 -7.61 -12.24
C LYS A 80 -9.05 -8.40 -11.80
N ASN A 81 -9.62 -8.05 -10.65
CA ASN A 81 -10.83 -8.69 -10.11
C ASN A 81 -12.14 -8.13 -10.72
N GLY A 82 -12.05 -7.13 -11.60
CA GLY A 82 -13.22 -6.50 -12.20
C GLY A 82 -14.01 -5.62 -11.22
N TRP A 83 -13.40 -5.13 -10.15
CA TRP A 83 -14.06 -4.24 -9.18
C TRP A 83 -14.16 -2.82 -9.73
N ILE A 84 -15.05 -2.68 -10.70
CA ILE A 84 -15.32 -1.44 -11.43
C ILE A 84 -16.83 -1.19 -11.34
N ASP A 85 -17.22 0.01 -10.97
CA ASP A 85 -18.63 0.37 -10.88
C ASP A 85 -19.24 0.76 -12.24
N LYS A 86 -20.54 1.04 -12.26
CA LYS A 86 -21.27 1.40 -13.49
C LYS A 86 -20.77 2.68 -14.16
N GLN A 87 -20.03 3.53 -13.44
CA GLN A 87 -19.40 4.74 -13.94
C GLN A 87 -17.94 4.53 -14.38
N GLY A 88 -17.46 3.30 -14.38
CA GLY A 88 -16.07 2.96 -14.73
C GLY A 88 -15.04 3.29 -13.64
N ARG A 89 -15.48 3.56 -12.41
CA ARG A 89 -14.58 3.88 -11.30
C ARG A 89 -14.12 2.60 -10.63
N VAL A 90 -12.80 2.47 -10.45
CA VAL A 90 -12.19 1.34 -9.74
C VAL A 90 -12.42 1.51 -8.24
N TYR A 91 -12.87 0.45 -7.59
CA TYR A 91 -13.00 0.41 -6.14
C TYR A 91 -12.27 -0.80 -5.57
N GLN A 92 -12.07 -0.81 -4.26
CA GLN A 92 -11.46 -1.92 -3.54
C GLN A 92 -12.15 -2.16 -2.21
N TYR A 93 -12.11 -3.41 -1.76
CA TYR A 93 -12.47 -3.79 -0.41
C TYR A 93 -11.22 -3.73 0.47
N PHE A 94 -11.28 -2.95 1.53
CA PHE A 94 -10.17 -2.81 2.46
C PHE A 94 -10.69 -2.63 3.88
N THR A 95 -10.16 -3.41 4.81
CA THR A 95 -10.58 -3.39 6.21
C THR A 95 -9.61 -2.61 7.08
N ILE A 96 -10.11 -2.09 8.19
CA ILE A 96 -9.26 -1.50 9.24
C ILE A 96 -8.21 -2.52 9.70
N LYS A 97 -8.62 -3.79 9.88
CA LYS A 97 -7.73 -4.87 10.28
C LYS A 97 -6.57 -5.07 9.29
N SER A 98 -6.85 -5.06 7.99
CA SER A 98 -5.80 -5.17 6.97
C SER A 98 -4.79 -4.01 7.04
N ALA A 99 -5.26 -2.80 7.33
CA ALA A 99 -4.36 -1.65 7.52
C ALA A 99 -3.54 -1.79 8.82
N GLN A 100 -4.14 -2.27 9.90
CA GLN A 100 -3.44 -2.53 11.17
C GLN A 100 -2.31 -3.55 10.98
N GLU A 101 -2.59 -4.66 10.29
CA GLU A 101 -1.61 -5.72 10.02
C GLU A 101 -0.44 -5.23 9.15
N LYS A 102 -0.71 -4.33 8.21
CA LYS A 102 0.32 -3.80 7.29
C LYS A 102 1.16 -2.68 7.91
N LEU A 103 0.54 -1.79 8.66
CA LEU A 103 1.18 -0.60 9.20
C LEU A 103 1.60 -0.74 10.67
N HIS A 104 1.18 -1.83 11.33
CA HIS A 104 1.47 -2.09 12.75
C HIS A 104 0.98 -0.98 13.69
N PHE A 105 -0.18 -0.38 13.38
CA PHE A 105 -0.83 0.64 14.20
C PHE A 105 -2.09 0.10 14.86
N GLY A 106 -2.49 0.74 15.95
CA GLY A 106 -3.75 0.46 16.64
C GLY A 106 -4.97 0.93 15.84
N HIS A 107 -6.14 0.43 16.21
CA HIS A 107 -7.40 0.70 15.53
C HIS A 107 -7.71 2.21 15.42
N GLU A 108 -7.59 2.95 16.50
CA GLU A 108 -7.88 4.40 16.52
C GLU A 108 -7.00 5.19 15.57
N LYS A 109 -5.70 4.89 15.56
CA LYS A 109 -4.76 5.52 14.64
C LYS A 109 -5.13 5.24 13.18
N ILE A 110 -5.44 3.99 12.85
CA ILE A 110 -5.86 3.63 11.49
C ILE A 110 -7.14 4.37 11.08
N CYS A 111 -8.14 4.46 11.97
CA CYS A 111 -9.35 5.23 11.71
C CYS A 111 -9.05 6.71 11.44
N LYS A 112 -8.13 7.30 12.21
CA LYS A 112 -7.68 8.68 12.00
C LYS A 112 -7.01 8.85 10.63
N LEU A 113 -6.13 7.93 10.22
CA LEU A 113 -5.47 7.99 8.92
C LEU A 113 -6.46 7.94 7.75
N PHE A 114 -7.46 7.08 7.83
CA PHE A 114 -8.55 7.07 6.84
C PHE A 114 -9.30 8.41 6.80
N SER A 115 -9.60 8.99 7.96
CA SER A 115 -10.26 10.29 8.05
C SER A 115 -9.41 11.42 7.43
N GLU A 116 -8.10 11.41 7.65
CA GLU A 116 -7.18 12.37 7.03
C GLU A 116 -7.26 12.31 5.49
N LEU A 117 -7.26 11.09 4.93
CA LEU A 117 -7.37 10.90 3.47
C LEU A 117 -8.76 11.30 2.93
N GLU A 118 -9.83 11.08 3.68
CA GLU A 118 -11.19 11.51 3.31
C GLU A 118 -11.31 13.04 3.32
N VAL A 119 -10.82 13.69 4.37
CA VAL A 119 -10.81 15.16 4.49
C VAL A 119 -9.97 15.81 3.39
N ALA A 120 -8.84 15.21 3.04
CA ALA A 120 -8.00 15.65 1.92
C ALA A 120 -8.57 15.35 0.54
N ASN A 121 -9.74 14.72 0.47
CA ASN A 121 -10.41 14.33 -0.78
C ASN A 121 -9.60 13.35 -1.65
N LEU A 122 -8.73 12.55 -1.04
CA LEU A 122 -7.91 11.54 -1.71
C LEU A 122 -8.59 10.17 -1.81
N ILE A 123 -9.56 9.93 -0.95
CA ILE A 123 -10.40 8.72 -0.99
C ILE A 123 -11.86 9.06 -0.72
N THR A 124 -12.73 8.15 -1.13
CA THR A 124 -14.11 8.07 -0.65
C THR A 124 -14.32 6.67 -0.09
N ARG A 125 -14.83 6.59 1.13
CA ARG A 125 -15.11 5.34 1.80
C ARG A 125 -16.60 5.13 1.98
N LYS A 126 -17.10 3.99 1.50
CA LYS A 126 -18.49 3.56 1.66
C LYS A 126 -18.56 2.38 2.63
N ARG A 127 -19.22 2.58 3.75
CA ARG A 127 -19.52 1.48 4.69
C ARG A 127 -20.66 0.65 4.15
N GLN A 128 -20.54 -0.68 4.22
CA GLN A 128 -21.56 -1.62 3.75
C GLN A 128 -22.46 -2.17 4.87
N GLY A 129 -22.19 -1.78 6.10
CA GLY A 129 -22.84 -2.28 7.30
C GLY A 129 -21.92 -3.08 8.21
N GLN A 130 -22.45 -3.54 9.34
CA GLN A 130 -21.67 -4.24 10.35
C GLN A 130 -21.14 -5.57 9.81
N GLY A 131 -19.88 -5.87 10.10
CA GLY A 131 -19.20 -7.10 9.69
C GLY A 131 -18.79 -7.17 8.21
N LYS A 132 -19.08 -6.14 7.41
CA LYS A 132 -18.68 -6.09 5.99
C LYS A 132 -17.48 -5.14 5.79
N PRO A 133 -16.53 -5.46 4.87
CA PRO A 133 -15.45 -4.55 4.53
C PRO A 133 -16.00 -3.28 3.90
N SER A 134 -15.34 -2.14 4.15
CA SER A 134 -15.66 -0.90 3.46
C SER A 134 -15.23 -0.96 2.00
N ILE A 135 -16.03 -0.32 1.15
CA ILE A 135 -15.66 -0.05 -0.24
C ILE A 135 -14.89 1.27 -0.26
N ILE A 136 -13.72 1.27 -0.88
CA ILE A 136 -12.85 2.44 -0.99
C ILE A 136 -12.63 2.77 -2.46
N TYR A 137 -12.87 4.02 -2.81
CA TYR A 137 -12.50 4.62 -4.09
C TYR A 137 -11.29 5.52 -3.87
N LEU A 138 -10.23 5.31 -4.63
CA LEU A 138 -9.12 6.26 -4.68
C LEU A 138 -9.45 7.39 -5.64
N LYS A 139 -9.05 8.58 -5.27
CA LYS A 139 -9.12 9.77 -6.12
C LYS A 139 -7.73 10.18 -6.56
N GLN A 140 -7.66 10.89 -7.67
CA GLN A 140 -6.41 11.46 -8.17
C GLN A 140 -5.90 12.55 -7.22
N PHE A 141 -4.59 12.69 -7.17
CA PHE A 141 -3.87 13.65 -6.36
C PHE A 141 -3.34 14.83 -7.20
#